data_c7336d784f474991ee9a23b5d2e02e25
#
_entry.id   c7336d784f474991ee9a23b5d2e02e25
#
_cell.length_a   1.000
_cell.length_b   1.000
_cell.length_c   1.000
_cell.angle_alpha   90.00
_cell.angle_beta   90.00
_cell.angle_gamma   90.00
#
_symmetry.space_group_name_H-M   'P 1'
#
loop_
_entity.id
_entity.type
_entity.pdbx_description
1 polymer ?
#
loop_
_entity_poly.entity_id
_entity_poly.type
_entity_poly.pdbx_seq_one_letter_code
_entity_poly.pdbx_strand_id
1 'polypeptide(L)'
;MDLQGKVHKFGDDVNTDYIISGRHKFKTLDMKELAKHVMEDLDPDFYSKVNKGDFIVGGRNFGCGSSREQAPLAIINADISAVVAKSFASIF
;
A
#
# COMPACT_ATOMS: atom_id res chain seq x y z
N MET A 1 22.99 -5.63 4.65
CA MET A 1 22.37 -4.57 3.84
C MET A 1 21.48 -3.73 4.72
N ASP A 2 21.71 -2.43 4.76
CA ASP A 2 20.88 -1.53 5.55
C ASP A 2 19.80 -0.94 4.68
N LEU A 3 18.54 -1.09 5.12
CA LEU A 3 17.42 -0.43 4.48
C LEU A 3 17.20 0.92 5.17
N GLN A 4 17.12 1.97 4.38
CA GLN A 4 16.88 3.31 4.91
C GLN A 4 15.75 3.97 4.12
N GLY A 5 14.85 4.61 4.85
CA GLY A 5 13.73 5.32 4.27
C GLY A 5 12.82 5.89 5.35
N LYS A 6 11.90 6.74 4.94
CA LYS A 6 10.89 7.25 5.87
C LYS A 6 9.84 6.19 6.15
N VAL A 7 9.21 6.32 7.31
CA VAL A 7 8.13 5.45 7.76
C VAL A 7 6.80 6.18 7.56
N HIS A 8 5.86 5.52 6.88
CA HIS A 8 4.49 5.99 6.75
C HIS A 8 3.59 5.09 7.57
N LYS A 9 3.04 5.62 8.66
CA LYS A 9 2.26 4.85 9.64
C LYS A 9 0.77 4.86 9.32
N PHE A 10 0.18 3.68 9.41
CA PHE A 10 -1.26 3.48 9.30
C PHE A 10 -1.73 2.62 10.48
N GLY A 11 -3.03 2.64 10.75
CA GLY A 11 -3.60 1.91 11.88
C GLY A 11 -3.88 0.43 11.59
N ASP A 12 -4.79 -0.12 12.38
CA ASP A 12 -5.26 -1.51 12.23
C ASP A 12 -6.24 -1.62 11.07
N ASP A 13 -6.41 -2.85 10.58
CA ASP A 13 -7.43 -3.21 9.59
C ASP A 13 -7.36 -2.36 8.31
N VAL A 14 -6.16 -2.11 7.83
CA VAL A 14 -5.97 -1.48 6.52
C VAL A 14 -6.37 -2.52 5.46
N ASN A 15 -7.58 -2.40 4.93
CA ASN A 15 -8.05 -3.36 3.97
C ASN A 15 -7.56 -3.04 2.54
N THR A 16 -7.73 -4.01 1.65
CA THR A 16 -7.22 -3.88 0.29
C THR A 16 -7.87 -2.74 -0.49
N ASP A 17 -9.12 -2.36 -0.16
CA ASP A 17 -9.77 -1.20 -0.78
C ASP A 17 -9.15 0.13 -0.37
N TYR A 18 -8.53 0.19 0.82
CA TYR A 18 -7.77 1.37 1.23
C TYR A 18 -6.39 1.41 0.58
N ILE A 19 -5.81 0.24 0.32
CA ILE A 19 -4.51 0.16 -0.36
C ILE A 19 -4.67 0.61 -1.81
N ILE A 20 -5.67 0.06 -2.50
CA ILE A 20 -6.01 0.52 -3.84
C ILE A 20 -7.53 0.44 -4.03
N SER A 21 -8.13 1.60 -4.29
CA SER A 21 -9.58 1.69 -4.45
C SER A 21 -10.03 0.96 -5.72
N GLY A 22 -11.17 0.29 -5.62
CA GLY A 22 -11.78 -0.39 -6.77
C GLY A 22 -12.04 0.54 -7.95
N ARG A 23 -12.30 1.82 -7.71
CA ARG A 23 -12.54 2.78 -8.79
C ARG A 23 -11.33 2.96 -9.70
N HIS A 24 -10.12 2.80 -9.18
CA HIS A 24 -8.89 2.90 -9.97
C HIS A 24 -8.50 1.56 -10.58
N LYS A 25 -8.76 0.48 -9.86
CA LYS A 25 -8.44 -0.88 -10.27
C LYS A 25 -9.01 -1.24 -11.64
N PHE A 26 -10.22 -0.77 -11.94
CA PHE A 26 -10.92 -1.09 -13.19
C PHE A 26 -10.62 -0.11 -14.33
N LYS A 27 -9.90 0.96 -14.05
CA LYS A 27 -9.63 2.01 -15.03
C LYS A 27 -8.31 1.83 -15.78
N THR A 28 -7.38 1.08 -15.21
CA THR A 28 -6.06 0.89 -15.81
C THR A 28 -5.47 -0.46 -15.48
N LEU A 29 -4.71 -1.01 -16.42
CA LEU A 29 -3.89 -2.19 -16.22
C LEU A 29 -2.42 -1.82 -15.99
N ASP A 30 -2.08 -0.53 -16.10
CA ASP A 30 -0.72 -0.05 -15.87
C ASP A 30 -0.47 0.07 -14.37
N MET A 31 0.40 -0.78 -13.85
CA MET A 31 0.70 -0.81 -12.41
C MET A 31 1.38 0.47 -11.92
N LYS A 32 2.13 1.16 -12.76
CA LYS A 32 2.75 2.44 -12.37
C LYS A 32 1.70 3.53 -12.21
N GLU A 33 0.71 3.55 -13.09
CA GLU A 33 -0.40 4.48 -12.97
C GLU A 33 -1.24 4.17 -11.74
N LEU A 34 -1.51 2.88 -11.50
CA LEU A 34 -2.27 2.44 -10.34
C LEU A 34 -1.54 2.79 -9.04
N ALA A 35 -0.22 2.69 -9.02
CA ALA A 35 0.60 3.01 -7.85
C ALA A 35 0.47 4.47 -7.41
N LYS A 36 0.13 5.39 -8.32
CA LYS A 36 -0.09 6.80 -7.98
C LYS A 36 -1.29 6.99 -7.05
N HIS A 37 -2.18 6.01 -6.99
CA HIS A 37 -3.39 6.05 -6.17
C HIS A 37 -3.30 5.17 -4.92
N VAL A 38 -2.11 4.60 -4.65
CA VAL A 38 -1.93 3.73 -3.50
C VAL A 38 -2.19 4.50 -2.21
N MET A 39 -2.95 3.90 -1.29
CA MET A 39 -3.33 4.47 0.02
C MET A 39 -4.11 5.81 -0.08
N GLU A 40 -4.58 6.16 -1.25
CA GLU A 40 -5.21 7.47 -1.52
C GLU A 40 -6.42 7.75 -0.64
N ASP A 41 -7.22 6.73 -0.34
CA ASP A 41 -8.43 6.91 0.48
C ASP A 41 -8.10 7.15 1.95
N LEU A 42 -6.92 6.75 2.42
CA LEU A 42 -6.46 7.04 3.79
C LEU A 42 -5.60 8.30 3.85
N ASP A 43 -4.83 8.55 2.82
CA ASP A 43 -3.94 9.72 2.72
C ASP A 43 -3.85 10.14 1.26
N PRO A 44 -4.65 11.14 0.84
CA PRO A 44 -4.70 11.55 -0.57
C PRO A 44 -3.36 12.00 -1.13
N ASP A 45 -2.45 12.46 -0.27
CA ASP A 45 -1.14 12.95 -0.68
C ASP A 45 -0.03 11.89 -0.56
N PHE A 46 -0.40 10.64 -0.25
CA PHE A 46 0.58 9.60 0.05
C PHE A 46 1.63 9.45 -1.04
N TYR A 47 1.21 9.31 -2.29
CA TYR A 47 2.15 9.08 -3.39
C TYR A 47 3.16 10.21 -3.53
N SER A 48 2.74 11.46 -3.33
CA SER A 48 3.63 12.62 -3.43
C SER A 48 4.62 12.72 -2.27
N LYS A 49 4.32 12.09 -1.13
CA LYS A 49 5.19 12.06 0.05
C LYS A 49 6.21 10.94 0.02
N VAL A 50 5.96 9.89 -0.75
CA VAL A 50 6.80 8.70 -0.76
C VAL A 50 8.08 8.96 -1.52
N ASN A 51 9.21 8.58 -0.92
CA ASN A 51 10.49 8.52 -1.60
C ASN A 51 10.86 7.06 -1.81
N LYS A 52 11.61 6.77 -2.86
CA LYS A 52 12.06 5.42 -3.17
C LYS A 52 12.75 4.81 -1.94
N GLY A 53 12.31 3.62 -1.56
CA GLY A 53 12.86 2.90 -0.42
C GLY A 53 12.14 3.14 0.89
N ASP A 54 11.11 3.97 0.92
CA ASP A 54 10.33 4.21 2.13
C ASP A 54 9.58 2.96 2.58
N PHE A 55 9.04 3.01 3.80
CA PHE A 55 8.36 1.89 4.46
C PHE A 55 6.92 2.26 4.79
N ILE A 56 6.05 1.26 4.73
CA ILE A 56 4.72 1.34 5.32
C ILE A 56 4.73 0.55 6.62
N VAL A 57 4.20 1.14 7.69
CA VAL A 57 4.02 0.47 8.98
C VAL A 57 2.55 0.48 9.32
N GLY A 58 1.97 -0.69 9.45
CA GLY A 58 0.57 -0.86 9.83
C GLY A 58 0.42 -1.48 11.21
N GLY A 59 -0.82 -1.59 11.66
CA GLY A 59 -1.16 -2.29 12.89
C GLY A 59 -1.49 -3.75 12.63
N ARG A 60 -2.59 -4.21 13.21
CA ARG A 60 -3.04 -5.59 13.08
C ARG A 60 -3.84 -5.77 11.80
N ASN A 61 -3.79 -6.99 11.26
CA ASN A 61 -4.64 -7.42 10.16
C ASN A 61 -4.49 -6.57 8.91
N PHE A 62 -3.25 -6.19 8.58
CA PHE A 62 -2.95 -5.40 7.39
C PHE A 62 -3.28 -6.22 6.13
N GLY A 63 -3.95 -5.58 5.17
CA GLY A 63 -4.30 -6.23 3.91
C GLY A 63 -5.57 -7.07 3.98
N CYS A 64 -6.42 -6.84 4.99
CA CYS A 64 -7.70 -7.55 5.12
C CYS A 64 -8.67 -7.17 4.00
N GLY A 65 -9.81 -7.86 3.96
CA GLY A 65 -10.83 -7.63 2.95
C GLY A 65 -10.68 -8.55 1.77
N SER A 66 -11.13 -8.14 0.60
CA SER A 66 -11.11 -8.95 -0.61
C SER A 66 -9.69 -9.23 -1.07
N SER A 67 -9.44 -10.46 -1.53
CA SER A 67 -8.15 -10.81 -2.13
C SER A 67 -7.97 -10.05 -3.44
N ARG A 68 -6.93 -9.23 -3.50
CA ARG A 68 -6.63 -8.41 -4.69
C ARG A 68 -5.13 -8.38 -4.93
N GLU A 69 -4.71 -8.97 -6.04
CA GLU A 69 -3.30 -8.97 -6.42
C GLU A 69 -2.76 -7.57 -6.66
N GLN A 70 -3.61 -6.64 -7.10
CA GLN A 70 -3.23 -5.27 -7.38
C GLN A 70 -2.75 -4.53 -6.12
N ALA A 71 -3.24 -4.89 -4.93
CA ALA A 71 -2.86 -4.17 -3.71
C ALA A 71 -1.36 -4.30 -3.40
N PRO A 72 -0.79 -5.51 -3.24
CA PRO A 72 0.65 -5.61 -3.02
C PRO A 72 1.48 -5.12 -4.21
N LEU A 73 1.00 -5.33 -5.44
CA LEU A 73 1.71 -4.86 -6.62
C LEU A 73 1.76 -3.33 -6.70
N ALA A 74 0.67 -2.65 -6.31
CA ALA A 74 0.65 -1.19 -6.27
C ALA A 74 1.65 -0.64 -5.25
N ILE A 75 1.76 -1.29 -4.09
CA ILE A 75 2.74 -0.91 -3.06
C ILE A 75 4.16 -1.03 -3.62
N ILE A 76 4.48 -2.14 -4.25
CA ILE A 76 5.81 -2.36 -4.86
C ILE A 76 6.11 -1.30 -5.92
N ASN A 77 5.13 -1.02 -6.79
CA ASN A 77 5.32 -0.05 -7.87
C ASN A 77 5.34 1.40 -7.38
N ALA A 78 4.95 1.65 -6.13
CA ALA A 78 5.11 2.96 -5.48
C ALA A 78 6.49 3.14 -4.85
N ASP A 79 7.41 2.21 -5.11
CA ASP A 79 8.78 2.22 -4.60
C ASP A 79 8.89 2.03 -3.08
N ILE A 80 7.89 1.43 -2.47
CA ILE A 80 7.93 1.03 -1.05
C ILE A 80 8.84 -0.20 -0.94
N SER A 81 9.82 -0.13 -0.05
CA SER A 81 10.79 -1.22 0.11
C SER A 81 10.30 -2.33 1.02
N ALA A 82 9.45 -2.02 1.99
CA ALA A 82 8.92 -3.02 2.92
C ALA A 82 7.64 -2.53 3.59
N VAL A 83 6.80 -3.50 3.96
CA VAL A 83 5.63 -3.26 4.79
C VAL A 83 5.84 -4.01 6.10
N VAL A 84 5.75 -3.31 7.22
CA VAL A 84 5.88 -3.88 8.56
C VAL A 84 4.55 -3.71 9.27
N ALA A 85 4.02 -4.77 9.84
CA ALA A 85 2.74 -4.74 10.55
C ALA A 85 2.78 -5.68 11.73
N LYS A 86 1.89 -5.45 12.71
CA LYS A 86 1.76 -6.39 13.84
C LYS A 86 1.25 -7.74 13.39
N SER A 87 0.39 -7.76 12.40
CA SER A 87 -0.05 -8.98 11.73
C SER A 87 -0.57 -8.65 10.34
N PHE A 88 -0.56 -9.65 9.47
CA PHE A 88 -1.11 -9.55 8.12
C PHE A 88 -2.32 -10.46 8.00
N ALA A 89 -3.28 -10.05 7.18
CA ALA A 89 -4.38 -10.94 6.81
C ALA A 89 -3.83 -12.14 6.03
N SER A 90 -4.44 -13.31 6.22
CA SER A 90 -3.93 -14.56 5.63
C SER A 90 -3.93 -14.55 4.11
N ILE A 91 -4.78 -13.74 3.51
CA ILE A 91 -4.89 -13.64 2.04
C ILE A 91 -3.99 -12.56 1.44
N PHE A 92 -3.32 -11.77 2.26
CA PHE A 92 -2.44 -10.72 1.79
C PHE A 92 -1.00 -11.25 1.57
#